data_aa2c872c7755fee7238db32b19d79e30
#
_entry.id   aa2c872c7755fee7238db32b19d79e30
#
_cell.length_a   1.000
_cell.length_b   1.000
_cell.length_c   1.000
_cell.angle_alpha   90.00
_cell.angle_beta   90.00
_cell.angle_gamma   90.00
#
_symmetry.space_group_name_H-M   'P 1'
#
loop_
_entity.id
_entity.type
_entity.pdbx_description
1 polymer ?
#
loop_
_entity_poly.entity_id
_entity_poly.type
_entity_poly.pdbx_seq_one_letter_code
_entity_poly.pdbx_strand_id
1 'polypeptide(L)'
;MGILPDNTHTLACDACTSWGMAGVITFGGSFPEYPGLDGLFWQMTWSEWKKVYQTPYLIPGKVIINVAEFLAALITYETFAKFCSHKTTTLRIDSRVAQAWLDSCRCPKHPFDRCAQAVHLHMLKRSAKFRTSWVPSGDNSLADNFSRERFSANSNGHVVSGQRFRKVKPTWNNVIKFL
;
A
#
# COMPACT_ATOMS: atom_id res chain seq x y z
N MET A 1 3.96 32.69 -15.36
CA MET A 1 3.23 31.41 -15.45
C MET A 1 3.50 30.64 -14.18
N GLY A 2 2.52 30.58 -13.28
CA GLY A 2 2.63 29.75 -12.10
C GLY A 2 2.65 28.28 -12.52
N ILE A 3 3.67 27.55 -12.14
CA ILE A 3 3.69 26.10 -12.24
C ILE A 3 2.55 25.64 -11.34
N LEU A 4 1.48 25.11 -11.93
CA LEU A 4 0.43 24.43 -11.18
C LEU A 4 1.13 23.32 -10.36
N PRO A 5 0.88 23.23 -9.05
CA PRO A 5 1.45 22.14 -8.27
C PRO A 5 1.07 20.83 -8.96
N ASP A 6 2.07 20.01 -9.23
CA ASP A 6 1.85 18.66 -9.73
C ASP A 6 0.83 18.00 -8.80
N ASN A 7 -0.36 17.72 -9.31
CA ASN A 7 -1.40 16.97 -8.58
C ASN A 7 -0.97 15.51 -8.43
N THR A 8 0.12 15.30 -7.70
CA THR A 8 0.68 13.98 -7.47
C THR A 8 -0.08 13.28 -6.35
N HIS A 9 -0.49 12.04 -6.61
CA HIS A 9 -1.08 11.21 -5.58
C HIS A 9 -0.01 10.80 -4.57
N THR A 10 -0.43 10.58 -3.33
CA THR A 10 0.43 10.06 -2.26
C THR A 10 -0.07 8.69 -1.84
N LEU A 11 0.84 7.74 -1.72
CA LEU A 11 0.57 6.42 -1.19
C LEU A 11 1.06 6.34 0.26
N ALA A 12 0.39 5.54 1.06
CA ALA A 12 0.85 5.12 2.38
C ALA A 12 0.45 3.68 2.62
N CYS A 13 1.24 2.96 3.40
CA CYS A 13 0.91 1.61 3.83
C CYS A 13 1.34 1.39 5.28
N ASP A 14 0.73 0.40 5.91
CA ASP A 14 1.05 -0.01 7.27
C ASP A 14 0.65 -1.46 7.51
N ALA A 15 1.27 -2.09 8.47
CA ALA A 15 0.92 -3.42 8.94
C ALA A 15 0.90 -3.47 10.46
N CYS A 16 -0.07 -4.21 10.99
CA CYS A 16 -0.23 -4.48 12.41
C CYS A 16 -0.16 -5.98 12.65
N THR A 17 0.68 -6.41 13.56
CA THR A 17 0.89 -7.85 13.84
C THR A 17 -0.36 -8.56 14.34
N SER A 18 -1.25 -7.85 15.03
CA SER A 18 -2.46 -8.41 15.64
C SER A 18 -3.66 -8.48 14.69
N TRP A 19 -3.70 -7.64 13.63
CA TRP A 19 -4.89 -7.55 12.79
C TRP A 19 -4.61 -7.85 11.32
N GLY A 20 -3.77 -7.05 10.68
CA GLY A 20 -3.52 -7.19 9.26
C GLY A 20 -2.71 -6.05 8.67
N MET A 21 -2.99 -5.73 7.44
CA MET A 21 -2.28 -4.72 6.67
C MET A 21 -3.26 -3.86 5.85
N ALA A 22 -2.81 -2.70 5.46
CA ALA A 22 -3.58 -1.75 4.67
C ALA A 22 -2.68 -0.88 3.79
N GLY A 23 -3.30 -0.32 2.77
CA GLY A 23 -2.69 0.70 1.94
C GLY A 23 -3.72 1.74 1.52
N VAL A 24 -3.27 2.95 1.32
CA VAL A 24 -4.11 4.08 0.97
C VAL A 24 -3.47 4.91 -0.14
N ILE A 25 -4.29 5.41 -1.05
CA ILE A 25 -3.94 6.48 -1.98
C ILE A 25 -4.73 7.72 -1.61
N THR A 26 -4.04 8.84 -1.45
CA THR A 26 -4.65 10.15 -1.30
C THR A 26 -4.47 10.89 -2.61
N PHE A 27 -5.57 11.35 -3.19
CA PHE A 27 -5.54 12.06 -4.46
C PHE A 27 -4.96 13.46 -4.30
N GLY A 28 -4.12 13.85 -5.25
CA GLY A 28 -3.56 15.19 -5.33
C GLY A 28 -4.55 16.18 -5.97
N GLY A 29 -5.70 16.40 -5.37
CA GLY A 29 -6.76 17.24 -5.88
C GLY A 29 -8.04 16.47 -6.18
N SER A 30 -9.04 17.12 -6.80
CA SER A 30 -10.27 16.43 -7.17
C SER A 30 -10.00 15.42 -8.29
N PHE A 31 -10.58 14.22 -8.16
CA PHE A 31 -10.43 13.15 -9.13
C PHE A 31 -11.79 12.84 -9.78
N PRO A 32 -11.96 13.09 -11.08
CA PRO A 32 -13.28 13.00 -11.74
C PRO A 32 -13.94 11.62 -11.66
N GLU A 33 -13.16 10.54 -11.67
CA GLU A 33 -13.66 9.16 -11.55
C GLU A 33 -14.26 8.86 -10.16
N TYR A 34 -13.86 9.62 -9.15
CA TYR A 34 -14.27 9.43 -7.75
C TYR A 34 -14.69 10.76 -7.13
N PRO A 35 -15.82 11.34 -7.61
CA PRO A 35 -16.26 12.65 -7.12
C PRO A 35 -16.54 12.62 -5.62
N GLY A 36 -16.09 13.64 -4.92
CA GLY A 36 -16.27 13.79 -3.47
C GLY A 36 -15.38 12.88 -2.60
N LEU A 37 -14.49 12.09 -3.20
CA LEU A 37 -13.52 11.28 -2.47
C LEU A 37 -12.14 11.95 -2.45
N ASP A 38 -11.47 11.87 -1.31
CA ASP A 38 -10.08 12.29 -1.15
C ASP A 38 -9.10 11.17 -1.47
N GLY A 39 -9.57 9.94 -1.49
CA GLY A 39 -8.76 8.80 -1.85
C GLY A 39 -9.47 7.46 -1.72
N LEU A 40 -8.68 6.40 -1.86
CA LEU A 40 -9.10 5.01 -1.77
C LEU A 40 -8.21 4.26 -0.80
N PHE A 41 -8.71 3.19 -0.20
CA PHE A 41 -7.92 2.31 0.65
C PHE A 41 -8.27 0.85 0.41
N TRP A 42 -7.33 -0.02 0.70
CA TRP A 42 -7.54 -1.45 0.82
C TRP A 42 -7.11 -1.92 2.20
N GLN A 43 -7.65 -3.02 2.66
CA GLN A 43 -7.24 -3.66 3.92
C GLN A 43 -7.41 -5.17 3.82
N MET A 44 -6.61 -5.89 4.60
CA MET A 44 -6.65 -7.34 4.66
C MET A 44 -6.19 -7.82 6.03
N THR A 45 -6.97 -8.67 6.67
CA THR A 45 -6.54 -9.34 7.90
C THR A 45 -5.57 -10.48 7.61
N TRP A 46 -4.78 -10.88 8.61
CA TRP A 46 -3.90 -12.06 8.46
C TRP A 46 -4.69 -13.34 8.27
N SER A 47 -5.90 -13.43 8.82
CA SER A 47 -6.80 -14.56 8.58
C SER A 47 -7.28 -14.63 7.13
N GLU A 48 -7.57 -13.50 6.51
CA GLU A 48 -7.90 -13.41 5.08
C GLU A 48 -6.69 -13.75 4.21
N TRP A 49 -5.52 -13.23 4.55
CA TRP A 49 -4.27 -13.55 3.85
C TRP A 49 -3.96 -15.04 3.90
N LYS A 50 -4.12 -15.69 5.06
CA LYS A 50 -3.90 -17.12 5.23
C LYS A 50 -4.78 -17.97 4.31
N LYS A 51 -5.99 -17.54 4.01
CA LYS A 51 -6.89 -18.24 3.07
C LYS A 51 -6.41 -18.15 1.63
N VAL A 52 -5.74 -17.04 1.29
CA VAL A 52 -5.20 -16.80 -0.05
C VAL A 52 -3.83 -17.47 -0.19
N TYR A 53 -2.99 -17.32 0.83
CA TYR A 53 -1.62 -17.77 0.79
C TYR A 53 -1.06 -18.05 2.20
N GLN A 54 -0.43 -19.20 2.36
CA GLN A 54 0.24 -19.57 3.61
C GLN A 54 1.75 -19.34 3.48
N THR A 55 2.30 -18.45 4.28
CA THR A 55 3.75 -18.23 4.37
C THR A 55 4.21 -18.35 5.81
N PRO A 56 5.45 -18.81 6.05
CA PRO A 56 5.95 -18.98 7.41
C PRO A 56 6.14 -17.67 8.18
N TYR A 57 6.17 -16.53 7.48
CA TYR A 57 6.43 -15.21 8.08
C TYR A 57 5.16 -14.44 8.46
N LEU A 58 4.01 -14.86 7.96
CA LEU A 58 2.76 -14.12 8.03
C LEU A 58 1.62 -14.98 8.61
N ILE A 59 1.96 -15.86 9.51
CA ILE A 59 0.99 -16.69 10.23
C ILE A 59 0.33 -15.85 11.33
N PRO A 60 -1.01 -15.83 11.44
CA PRO A 60 -1.70 -15.14 12.52
C PRO A 60 -1.10 -15.50 13.90
N GLY A 61 -0.78 -14.50 14.70
CA GLY A 61 -0.12 -14.65 15.99
C GLY A 61 1.41 -14.80 15.94
N LYS A 62 2.01 -14.93 14.74
CA LYS A 62 3.47 -15.06 14.54
C LYS A 62 3.96 -14.21 13.36
N VAL A 63 3.32 -13.08 13.11
CA VAL A 63 3.64 -12.19 11.99
C VAL A 63 5.00 -11.52 12.21
N ILE A 64 5.87 -11.60 11.20
CA ILE A 64 7.13 -10.83 11.17
C ILE A 64 6.83 -9.45 10.58
N ILE A 65 6.87 -8.44 11.42
CA ILE A 65 6.40 -7.09 11.07
C ILE A 65 7.11 -6.49 9.84
N ASN A 66 8.41 -6.63 9.71
CA ASN A 66 9.12 -6.06 8.55
C ASN A 66 8.70 -6.70 7.23
N VAL A 67 8.40 -8.00 7.23
CA VAL A 67 7.88 -8.71 6.05
C VAL A 67 6.44 -8.25 5.76
N ALA A 68 5.64 -8.07 6.79
CA ALA A 68 4.28 -7.57 6.68
C ALA A 68 4.22 -6.16 6.07
N GLU A 69 5.07 -5.25 6.56
CA GLU A 69 5.22 -3.89 6.04
C GLU A 69 5.67 -3.90 4.56
N PHE A 70 6.64 -4.73 4.25
CA PHE A 70 7.12 -4.89 2.88
C PHE A 70 6.02 -5.41 1.94
N LEU A 71 5.27 -6.42 2.36
CA LEU A 71 4.15 -6.96 1.59
C LEU A 71 3.04 -5.92 1.41
N ALA A 72 2.70 -5.17 2.46
CA ALA A 72 1.72 -4.10 2.38
C ALA A 72 2.10 -3.05 1.34
N ALA A 73 3.38 -2.69 1.26
CA ALA A 73 3.89 -1.77 0.25
C ALA A 73 3.73 -2.32 -1.18
N LEU A 74 4.09 -3.59 -1.40
CA LEU A 74 3.98 -4.23 -2.72
C LEU A 74 2.53 -4.30 -3.19
N ILE A 75 1.60 -4.67 -2.31
CA ILE A 75 0.16 -4.73 -2.62
C ILE A 75 -0.38 -3.32 -2.88
N THR A 76 0.08 -2.33 -2.13
CA THR A 76 -0.32 -0.92 -2.33
C THR A 76 0.11 -0.43 -3.71
N TYR A 77 1.35 -0.68 -4.12
CA TYR A 77 1.82 -0.35 -5.46
C TYR A 77 0.97 -1.02 -6.54
N GLU A 78 0.71 -2.30 -6.40
CA GLU A 78 -0.06 -3.05 -7.40
C GLU A 78 -1.52 -2.60 -7.46
N THR A 79 -2.15 -2.39 -6.31
CA THR A 79 -3.55 -1.97 -6.23
C THR A 79 -3.78 -0.60 -6.87
N PHE A 80 -2.86 0.33 -6.66
CA PHE A 80 -3.00 1.71 -7.13
C PHE A 80 -2.15 2.03 -8.38
N ALA A 81 -1.56 1.04 -9.02
CA ALA A 81 -0.68 1.21 -10.17
C ALA A 81 -1.31 2.04 -11.30
N LYS A 82 -2.59 1.84 -11.59
CA LYS A 82 -3.31 2.56 -12.65
C LYS A 82 -3.35 4.08 -12.44
N PHE A 83 -3.35 4.53 -11.19
CA PHE A 83 -3.36 5.97 -10.84
C PHE A 83 -1.97 6.61 -10.93
N CYS A 84 -0.93 5.80 -10.97
CA CYS A 84 0.46 6.22 -10.87
C CYS A 84 1.21 6.13 -12.21
N SER A 85 0.55 5.70 -13.28
CA SER A 85 1.16 5.59 -14.62
C SER A 85 1.69 6.93 -15.10
N HIS A 86 2.93 6.91 -15.66
CA HIS A 86 3.64 8.10 -16.14
C HIS A 86 3.90 9.18 -15.09
N LYS A 87 3.88 8.82 -13.80
CA LYS A 87 4.08 9.74 -12.68
C LYS A 87 5.14 9.24 -11.72
N THR A 88 5.71 10.15 -10.97
CA THR A 88 6.49 9.83 -9.77
C THR A 88 5.56 9.95 -8.57
N THR A 89 5.41 8.86 -7.81
CA THR A 89 4.51 8.81 -6.66
C THR A 89 5.31 8.47 -5.41
N THR A 90 5.02 9.15 -4.31
CA THR A 90 5.67 8.90 -3.03
C THR A 90 4.86 7.90 -2.21
N LEU A 91 5.52 6.85 -1.71
CA LEU A 91 4.98 5.95 -0.71
C LEU A 91 5.53 6.32 0.66
N ARG A 92 4.63 6.65 1.58
CA ARG A 92 4.97 6.88 2.99
C ARG A 92 4.94 5.55 3.74
N ILE A 93 6.01 5.28 4.47
CA ILE A 93 6.19 4.05 5.23
C ILE A 93 6.93 4.35 6.54
N ASP A 94 6.54 3.72 7.63
CA ASP A 94 7.17 3.93 8.93
C ASP A 94 8.23 2.88 9.30
N SER A 95 8.39 1.85 8.48
CA SER A 95 9.44 0.84 8.62
C SER A 95 10.67 1.18 7.79
N ARG A 96 11.77 1.53 8.44
CA ARG A 96 13.05 1.76 7.75
C ARG A 96 13.61 0.51 7.11
N VAL A 97 13.37 -0.66 7.70
CA VAL A 97 13.81 -1.94 7.15
C VAL A 97 13.05 -2.25 5.85
N ALA A 98 11.73 -2.14 5.86
CA ALA A 98 10.92 -2.34 4.67
C ALA A 98 11.27 -1.29 3.58
N GLN A 99 11.52 -0.05 3.97
CA GLN A 99 11.98 0.99 3.06
C GLN A 99 13.28 0.59 2.34
N ALA A 100 14.27 0.12 3.08
CA ALA A 100 15.55 -0.30 2.50
C ALA A 100 15.37 -1.47 1.53
N TRP A 101 14.49 -2.42 1.85
CA TRP A 101 14.18 -3.54 0.96
C TRP A 101 13.46 -3.08 -0.31
N LEU A 102 12.54 -2.14 -0.21
CA LEU A 102 11.85 -1.57 -1.37
C LEU A 102 12.82 -0.81 -2.29
N ASP A 103 13.66 0.06 -1.73
CA ASP A 103 14.59 0.88 -2.48
C ASP A 103 15.66 0.04 -3.19
N SER A 104 16.08 -1.06 -2.58
CA SER A 104 17.05 -2.00 -3.18
C SER A 104 16.41 -3.11 -4.03
N CYS A 105 15.09 -3.24 -4.05
CA CYS A 105 14.36 -4.36 -4.62
C CYS A 105 14.86 -5.72 -4.11
N ARG A 106 15.30 -5.78 -2.86
CA ARG A 106 15.87 -6.97 -2.22
C ARG A 106 15.24 -7.16 -0.85
N CYS A 107 14.67 -8.35 -0.65
CA CYS A 107 14.21 -8.79 0.67
C CYS A 107 14.97 -10.07 1.02
N PRO A 108 15.60 -10.17 2.22
CA PRO A 108 16.35 -11.37 2.61
C PRO A 108 15.43 -12.56 2.92
N LYS A 109 14.13 -12.38 2.89
CA LYS A 109 13.13 -13.41 3.17
C LYS A 109 12.55 -13.92 1.86
N HIS A 110 13.09 -15.05 1.37
CA HIS A 110 12.53 -15.73 0.19
C HIS A 110 11.11 -16.25 0.49
N PRO A 111 10.16 -16.15 -0.44
CA PRO A 111 10.26 -15.70 -1.84
C PRO A 111 9.92 -14.21 -2.08
N PHE A 112 9.88 -13.37 -1.03
CA PHE A 112 9.46 -11.97 -1.16
C PHE A 112 10.40 -11.10 -2.02
N ASP A 113 11.67 -11.49 -2.16
CA ASP A 113 12.60 -10.87 -3.10
C ASP A 113 12.09 -10.95 -4.54
N ARG A 114 11.54 -12.09 -4.96
CA ARG A 114 10.95 -12.27 -6.29
C ARG A 114 9.67 -11.46 -6.47
N CYS A 115 8.87 -11.35 -5.42
CA CYS A 115 7.66 -10.53 -5.44
C CYS A 115 7.99 -9.06 -5.69
N ALA A 116 9.02 -8.53 -5.03
CA ALA A 116 9.47 -7.16 -5.23
C ALA A 116 9.92 -6.90 -6.66
N GLN A 117 10.70 -7.81 -7.24
CA GLN A 117 11.16 -7.70 -8.62
C GLN A 117 9.99 -7.72 -9.61
N ALA A 118 9.01 -8.60 -9.40
CA ALA A 118 7.83 -8.69 -10.26
C ALA A 118 6.98 -7.43 -10.23
N VAL A 119 6.74 -6.88 -9.04
CA VAL A 119 6.00 -5.62 -8.88
C VAL A 119 6.77 -4.46 -9.52
N HIS A 120 8.08 -4.40 -9.31
CA HIS A 120 8.93 -3.38 -9.92
C HIS A 120 8.87 -3.41 -11.46
N LEU A 121 8.97 -4.59 -12.08
CA LEU A 121 8.83 -4.76 -13.52
C LEU A 121 7.45 -4.32 -14.01
N HIS A 122 6.40 -4.63 -13.26
CA HIS A 122 5.05 -4.19 -13.58
C HIS A 122 4.94 -2.66 -13.59
N MET A 123 5.58 -1.99 -12.61
CA MET A 123 5.62 -0.53 -12.55
C MET A 123 6.42 0.08 -13.70
N LEU A 124 7.55 -0.51 -14.06
CA LEU A 124 8.35 -0.06 -15.22
C LEU A 124 7.55 -0.10 -16.52
N LYS A 125 6.78 -1.15 -16.75
CA LYS A 125 5.89 -1.26 -17.92
C LYS A 125 4.82 -0.16 -17.98
N ARG A 126 4.46 0.42 -16.85
CA ARG A 126 3.52 1.55 -16.74
C ARG A 126 4.22 2.91 -16.74
N SER A 127 5.54 2.95 -16.86
CA SER A 127 6.34 4.16 -16.67
C SER A 127 6.06 4.85 -15.33
N ALA A 128 5.69 4.08 -14.32
CA ALA A 128 5.48 4.56 -12.97
C ALA A 128 6.79 4.54 -12.19
N LYS A 129 7.05 5.62 -11.46
CA LYS A 129 8.19 5.71 -10.55
C LYS A 129 7.68 5.86 -9.13
N PHE A 130 8.23 5.08 -8.22
CA PHE A 130 7.93 5.19 -6.80
C PHE A 130 9.16 5.65 -6.04
N ARG A 131 8.93 6.59 -5.12
CA ARG A 131 9.88 7.00 -4.11
C ARG A 131 9.32 6.62 -2.76
N THR A 132 10.13 6.01 -1.93
CA THR A 132 9.77 5.80 -0.53
C THR A 132 10.11 7.03 0.29
N SER A 133 9.27 7.33 1.25
CA SER A 133 9.50 8.37 2.25
C SER A 133 9.24 7.79 3.63
N TRP A 134 10.28 7.72 4.44
CA TRP A 134 10.10 7.31 5.82
C TRP A 134 9.39 8.40 6.62
N VAL A 135 8.43 7.99 7.42
CA VAL A 135 7.71 8.87 8.36
C VAL A 135 7.65 8.19 9.72
N PRO A 136 7.67 8.97 10.83
CA PRO A 136 7.38 8.40 12.14
C PRO A 136 6.00 7.75 12.17
N SER A 137 5.81 6.71 12.99
CA SER A 137 4.53 5.98 13.09
C SER A 137 3.36 6.91 13.38
N GLY A 138 3.54 7.93 14.23
CA GLY A 138 2.52 8.92 14.53
C GLY A 138 2.08 9.78 13.34
N ASP A 139 2.91 9.89 12.31
CA ASP A 139 2.62 10.67 11.09
C ASP A 139 2.05 9.78 9.97
N ASN A 140 1.94 8.47 10.19
CA ASN A 140 1.36 7.49 9.27
C ASN A 140 -0.08 7.10 9.66
N SER A 141 -0.82 8.02 10.24
CA SER A 141 -2.09 7.76 10.92
C SER A 141 -3.18 7.18 10.03
N LEU A 142 -3.29 7.59 8.77
CA LEU A 142 -4.29 7.06 7.85
C LEU A 142 -4.09 5.56 7.60
N ALA A 143 -2.89 5.16 7.22
CA ALA A 143 -2.58 3.76 6.98
C ALA A 143 -2.67 2.94 8.27
N ASP A 144 -2.22 3.49 9.40
CA ASP A 144 -2.32 2.85 10.70
C ASP A 144 -3.78 2.56 11.08
N ASN A 145 -4.69 3.52 10.91
CA ASN A 145 -6.11 3.31 11.16
C ASN A 145 -6.68 2.17 10.33
N PHE A 146 -6.38 2.13 9.03
CA PHE A 146 -6.88 1.08 8.14
C PHE A 146 -6.21 -0.29 8.36
N SER A 147 -5.06 -0.36 9.02
CA SER A 147 -4.38 -1.62 9.34
C SER A 147 -4.84 -2.26 10.65
N ARG A 148 -5.70 -1.61 11.43
CA ARG A 148 -6.07 -2.03 12.79
C ARG A 148 -7.52 -2.41 13.00
N GLU A 149 -8.43 -1.92 12.17
CA GLU A 149 -9.85 -2.20 12.30
C GLU A 149 -10.54 -2.33 10.95
N ARG A 150 -11.62 -3.09 10.91
CA ARG A 150 -12.37 -3.33 9.68
C ARG A 150 -13.29 -2.17 9.35
N PHE A 151 -13.20 -1.74 8.12
CA PHE A 151 -14.17 -0.84 7.49
C PHE A 151 -15.01 -1.62 6.48
N SER A 152 -16.31 -1.35 6.43
CA SER A 152 -17.20 -1.96 5.45
C SER A 152 -16.99 -1.39 4.04
N ALA A 153 -17.45 -2.12 3.02
CA ALA A 153 -17.59 -1.56 1.70
C ALA A 153 -18.79 -0.60 1.70
N ASN A 154 -18.52 0.70 1.64
CA ASN A 154 -19.53 1.75 1.64
C ASN A 154 -19.32 2.65 0.42
N SER A 155 -20.33 2.73 -0.46
CA SER A 155 -20.26 3.54 -1.68
C SER A 155 -20.10 5.04 -1.40
N ASN A 156 -20.60 5.52 -0.26
CA ASN A 156 -20.46 6.92 0.16
C ASN A 156 -19.08 7.20 0.80
N GLY A 157 -18.29 6.16 1.03
CA GLY A 157 -16.97 6.26 1.66
C GLY A 157 -17.02 6.43 3.17
N HIS A 158 -15.83 6.50 3.75
CA HIS A 158 -15.60 6.69 5.19
C HIS A 158 -14.82 7.96 5.42
N VAL A 159 -15.20 8.72 6.45
CA VAL A 159 -14.45 9.92 6.85
C VAL A 159 -13.42 9.52 7.90
N VAL A 160 -12.14 9.71 7.59
CA VAL A 160 -11.01 9.45 8.47
C VAL A 160 -10.10 10.67 8.43
N SER A 161 -9.77 11.23 9.60
CA SER A 161 -8.96 12.45 9.70
C SER A 161 -9.47 13.62 8.84
N GLY A 162 -10.79 13.79 8.78
CA GLY A 162 -11.43 14.86 8.00
C GLY A 162 -11.46 14.66 6.48
N GLN A 163 -10.98 13.53 5.99
CA GLN A 163 -10.96 13.17 4.57
C GLN A 163 -11.84 11.95 4.31
N ARG A 164 -12.39 11.84 3.10
CA ARG A 164 -13.31 10.76 2.72
C ARG A 164 -12.61 9.76 1.82
N PHE A 165 -12.62 8.49 2.26
CA PHE A 165 -11.99 7.38 1.55
C PHE A 165 -13.01 6.26 1.26
N ARG A 166 -12.86 5.61 0.12
CA ARG A 166 -13.65 4.41 -0.23
C ARG A 166 -12.77 3.17 -0.23
N LYS A 167 -13.30 2.08 0.32
CA LYS A 167 -12.65 0.79 0.30
C LYS A 167 -12.68 0.18 -1.10
N VAL A 168 -11.53 -0.32 -1.54
CA VAL A 168 -11.36 -1.08 -2.79
C VAL A 168 -10.78 -2.45 -2.51
N LYS A 169 -10.96 -3.37 -3.45
CA LYS A 169 -10.36 -4.69 -3.37
C LYS A 169 -8.86 -4.59 -3.67
N PRO A 170 -7.98 -5.17 -2.83
CA PRO A 170 -6.56 -5.18 -3.11
C PRO A 170 -6.22 -6.07 -4.31
N THR A 171 -5.18 -5.70 -5.03
CA THR A 171 -4.63 -6.44 -6.16
C THR A 171 -3.27 -6.98 -5.78
N TRP A 172 -3.05 -8.29 -5.97
CA TRP A 172 -1.81 -8.97 -5.60
C TRP A 172 -1.34 -10.04 -6.60
N ASN A 173 -1.87 -10.02 -7.82
CA ASN A 173 -1.60 -11.06 -8.81
C ASN A 173 -0.11 -11.25 -9.10
N ASN A 174 0.65 -10.15 -9.21
CA ASN A 174 2.09 -10.22 -9.44
C ASN A 174 2.86 -10.59 -8.16
N VAL A 175 2.31 -10.27 -6.98
CA VAL A 175 2.88 -10.68 -5.70
C VAL A 175 2.74 -12.18 -5.51
N ILE A 176 1.53 -12.70 -5.64
CA ILE A 176 1.22 -14.12 -5.41
C ILE A 176 1.92 -15.06 -6.40
N LYS A 177 2.11 -14.61 -7.62
CA LYS A 177 2.68 -15.43 -8.69
C LYS A 177 4.02 -16.10 -8.33
N PHE A 178 4.77 -15.53 -7.39
CA PHE A 178 6.08 -16.00 -6.95
C PHE A 178 6.08 -16.54 -5.51
N LEU A 179 4.97 -16.43 -4.82
CA LEU A 179 4.79 -17.04 -3.53
C LEU A 179 4.31 -18.49 -3.70
#